data_9816e6f67f8f010876a6d4d8bec2695a
#
_entry.id   9816e6f67f8f010876a6d4d8bec2695a
#
_cell.length_a   1.000
_cell.length_b   1.000
_cell.length_c   1.000
_cell.angle_alpha   90.00
_cell.angle_beta   90.00
_cell.angle_gamma   90.00
#
_symmetry.space_group_name_H-M   'P 1'
#
loop_
_entity.id
_entity.type
_entity.pdbx_description
1 polymer ?
#
loop_
_entity_poly.entity_id
_entity_poly.type
_entity_poly.pdbx_seq_one_letter_code
_entity_poly.pdbx_strand_id
1 'polypeptide(L)'
;MTLQLDTCRLVFPEWYDERAEYEAEQKGWLQGVRVELPDGEQYSVHFYDLVRLGQDLDEEAKWDRPFVAEPGLIVVPTVSREAITSAVNRLAITDYFRHLRSEAEIRPLGYPLAGGSRNATGTPTESVAT
;
A
#
# COMPACT_ATOMS: atom_id res chain seq x y z
N MET A 1 -0.39 10.27 13.10
CA MET A 1 0.79 11.13 12.95
C MET A 1 0.92 11.56 11.50
N THR A 2 1.22 12.82 11.28
CA THR A 2 1.31 13.39 9.94
C THR A 2 2.64 14.09 9.79
N LEU A 3 3.33 13.84 8.69
CA LEU A 3 4.59 14.50 8.37
C LEU A 3 4.42 15.34 7.12
N GLN A 4 4.85 16.59 7.18
CA GLN A 4 4.85 17.44 6.00
C GLN A 4 6.15 17.20 5.23
N LEU A 5 6.01 16.79 3.97
CA LEU A 5 7.14 16.60 3.08
C LEU A 5 7.21 17.76 2.09
N ASP A 6 8.13 17.68 1.14
CA ASP A 6 8.36 18.79 0.21
C ASP A 6 7.12 19.12 -0.61
N THR A 7 6.45 18.10 -1.15
CA THR A 7 5.33 18.31 -2.08
C THR A 7 4.08 17.54 -1.68
N CYS A 8 4.05 16.94 -0.49
CA CYS A 8 2.90 16.16 -0.05
C CYS A 8 2.94 16.01 1.46
N ARG A 9 1.88 15.44 2.01
CA ARG A 9 1.83 15.08 3.43
C ARG A 9 1.72 13.58 3.54
N LEU A 10 2.44 13.04 4.51
CA LEU A 10 2.48 11.60 4.77
C LEU A 10 1.71 11.36 6.05
N VAL A 11 0.62 10.61 5.95
CA VAL A 11 -0.28 10.39 7.08
C VAL A 11 -0.17 8.94 7.52
N PHE A 12 0.40 8.73 8.70
CA PHE A 12 0.50 7.41 9.30
C PHE A 12 -0.78 7.10 10.08
N PRO A 13 -1.09 5.81 10.26
CA PRO A 13 -2.23 5.44 11.11
C PRO A 13 -2.07 5.97 12.51
N GLU A 14 -3.20 6.18 13.20
CA GLU A 14 -3.16 6.71 14.56
C GLU A 14 -2.43 5.79 15.53
N TRP A 15 -2.48 4.49 15.27
CA TRP A 15 -1.81 3.51 16.14
C TRP A 15 -0.31 3.42 15.90
N TYR A 16 0.22 4.15 14.91
CA TYR A 16 1.64 4.07 14.56
C TYR A 16 2.46 4.92 15.53
N ASP A 17 2.89 4.31 16.60
CA ASP A 17 3.75 4.92 17.61
C ASP A 17 5.14 4.29 17.53
N GLU A 18 5.99 4.57 18.52
CA GLU A 18 7.36 4.04 18.55
C GLU A 18 7.39 2.52 18.50
N ARG A 19 6.50 1.90 19.23
CA ARG A 19 6.46 0.44 19.27
C ARG A 19 6.00 -0.12 17.93
N ALA A 20 4.97 0.47 17.36
CA ALA A 20 4.47 0.03 16.06
C ALA A 20 5.50 0.24 14.98
N GLU A 21 6.26 1.32 15.08
CA GLU A 21 7.34 1.59 14.15
C GLU A 21 8.40 0.48 14.21
N TYR A 22 8.80 0.10 15.41
CA TYR A 22 9.75 -0.98 15.60
C TYR A 22 9.20 -2.29 15.05
N GLU A 23 7.93 -2.58 15.35
CA GLU A 23 7.30 -3.82 14.90
C GLU A 23 7.19 -3.88 13.38
N ALA A 24 6.90 -2.76 12.74
CA ALA A 24 6.83 -2.72 11.28
C ALA A 24 8.17 -3.06 10.65
N GLU A 25 9.26 -2.54 11.23
CA GLU A 25 10.60 -2.90 10.76
C GLU A 25 10.85 -4.39 10.88
N GLN A 26 10.46 -4.97 12.00
CA GLN A 26 10.70 -6.40 12.24
C GLN A 26 9.84 -7.27 11.34
N LYS A 27 8.58 -6.88 11.14
CA LYS A 27 7.67 -7.65 10.30
C LYS A 27 7.91 -7.45 8.83
N GLY A 28 8.49 -6.33 8.45
CA GLY A 28 8.79 -6.04 7.06
C GLY A 28 7.62 -5.53 6.26
N TRP A 29 6.56 -5.03 6.90
CA TRP A 29 5.43 -4.44 6.18
C TRP A 29 4.68 -3.44 7.05
N LEU A 30 4.01 -2.51 6.37
CA LEU A 30 3.18 -1.50 7.04
C LEU A 30 2.05 -1.11 6.09
N GLN A 31 0.82 -1.18 6.59
CA GLN A 31 -0.37 -0.76 5.85
C GLN A 31 -1.01 0.44 6.53
N GLY A 32 -1.97 1.04 5.84
CA GLY A 32 -2.75 2.11 6.44
C GLY A 32 -2.12 3.48 6.33
N VAL A 33 -1.09 3.60 5.51
CA VAL A 33 -0.43 4.88 5.29
C VAL A 33 -1.08 5.59 4.12
N ARG A 34 -1.26 6.90 4.23
CA ARG A 34 -1.83 7.69 3.15
C ARG A 34 -0.90 8.82 2.77
N VAL A 35 -0.93 9.16 1.48
CA VAL A 35 -0.23 10.31 0.94
C VAL A 35 -1.27 11.33 0.53
N GLU A 36 -1.16 12.54 1.06
CA GLU A 36 -2.10 13.61 0.75
C GLU A 36 -1.38 14.67 -0.08
N LEU A 37 -1.89 14.94 -1.26
CA LEU A 37 -1.32 15.94 -2.16
C LEU A 37 -1.89 17.33 -1.85
N PRO A 38 -1.24 18.41 -2.32
CA PRO A 38 -1.69 19.76 -2.02
C PRO A 38 -3.12 20.06 -2.45
N ASP A 39 -3.62 19.36 -3.46
CA ASP A 39 -5.00 19.57 -3.93
C ASP A 39 -6.03 18.79 -3.11
N GLY A 40 -5.60 18.11 -2.05
CA GLY A 40 -6.50 17.37 -1.19
C GLY A 40 -6.72 15.92 -1.57
N GLU A 41 -6.20 15.48 -2.71
CA GLU A 41 -6.33 14.09 -3.11
C GLU A 41 -5.50 13.20 -2.19
N GLN A 42 -6.07 12.05 -1.83
CA GLN A 42 -5.40 11.12 -0.92
C GLN A 42 -5.24 9.76 -1.60
N TYR A 43 -4.10 9.14 -1.34
CA TYR A 43 -3.75 7.85 -1.92
C TYR A 43 -3.28 6.90 -0.84
N SER A 44 -3.85 5.70 -0.82
CA SER A 44 -3.41 4.66 0.11
C SER A 44 -2.16 4.00 -0.43
N VAL A 45 -1.18 3.82 0.44
CA VAL A 45 0.04 3.12 0.09
C VAL A 45 0.39 2.15 1.20
N HIS A 46 1.17 1.13 0.86
CA HIS A 46 1.68 0.21 1.86
C HIS A 46 3.06 -0.26 1.44
N PHE A 47 3.82 -0.68 2.43
CA PHE A 47 5.24 -0.89 2.27
C PHE A 47 5.62 -2.31 2.66
N TYR A 48 6.55 -2.88 1.89
CA TYR A 48 7.13 -4.18 2.16
C TYR A 48 8.64 -4.10 2.04
N ASP A 49 9.36 -4.92 2.83
CA ASP A 49 10.73 -5.21 2.47
C ASP A 49 10.76 -6.48 1.63
N LEU A 50 11.93 -6.84 1.13
CA LEU A 50 12.03 -7.98 0.23
C LEU A 50 11.77 -9.31 0.93
N VAL A 51 12.16 -9.41 2.19
CA VAL A 51 11.95 -10.66 2.94
C VAL A 51 10.47 -10.93 3.10
N ARG A 52 9.71 -9.93 3.54
CA ARG A 52 8.28 -10.09 3.73
C ARG A 52 7.56 -10.30 2.41
N LEU A 53 7.96 -9.55 1.39
CA LEU A 53 7.35 -9.71 0.06
C LEU A 53 7.55 -11.13 -0.44
N GLY A 54 8.76 -11.69 -0.24
CA GLY A 54 9.04 -13.05 -0.63
C GLY A 54 8.20 -14.06 0.13
N GLN A 55 8.01 -13.84 1.42
CA GLN A 55 7.15 -14.70 2.23
C GLN A 55 5.71 -14.68 1.74
N ASP A 56 5.20 -13.50 1.45
CA ASP A 56 3.84 -13.37 0.96
C ASP A 56 3.68 -14.02 -0.41
N LEU A 57 4.69 -13.88 -1.26
CA LEU A 57 4.67 -14.51 -2.58
C LEU A 57 4.64 -16.03 -2.46
N ASP A 58 5.45 -16.58 -1.55
CA ASP A 58 5.46 -18.03 -1.30
C ASP A 58 4.11 -18.51 -0.79
N GLU A 59 3.50 -17.72 0.09
CA GLU A 59 2.19 -18.08 0.64
C GLU A 59 1.12 -18.06 -0.43
N GLU A 60 1.13 -17.04 -1.30
CA GLU A 60 0.16 -16.96 -2.38
C GLU A 60 0.34 -18.10 -3.37
N ALA A 61 1.57 -18.50 -3.61
CA ALA A 61 1.84 -19.60 -4.53
C ALA A 61 1.20 -20.91 -4.06
N LYS A 62 1.08 -21.11 -2.75
CA LYS A 62 0.41 -22.31 -2.20
C LYS A 62 -1.05 -22.37 -2.58
N TRP A 63 -1.65 -21.23 -2.88
CA TRP A 63 -3.06 -21.12 -3.26
C TRP A 63 -3.21 -20.96 -4.77
N ASP A 64 -2.16 -21.32 -5.53
CA ASP A 64 -2.14 -21.25 -6.98
C ASP A 64 -2.26 -19.81 -7.48
N ARG A 65 -1.73 -18.87 -6.71
CA ARG A 65 -1.68 -17.45 -7.08
C ARG A 65 -0.25 -16.96 -6.92
N PRO A 66 0.66 -17.34 -7.82
CA PRO A 66 2.08 -17.04 -7.63
C PRO A 66 2.43 -15.59 -7.98
N PHE A 67 1.75 -14.65 -7.37
CA PHE A 67 2.02 -13.23 -7.58
C PHE A 67 1.47 -12.42 -6.42
N VAL A 68 2.02 -11.22 -6.25
CA VAL A 68 1.51 -10.21 -5.34
C VAL A 68 1.38 -8.93 -6.16
N ALA A 69 0.18 -8.39 -6.23
CA ALA A 69 -0.07 -7.17 -6.99
C ALA A 69 -1.16 -6.37 -6.31
N GLU A 70 -0.78 -5.24 -5.77
CA GLU A 70 -1.70 -4.37 -5.06
C GLU A 70 -1.41 -2.92 -5.43
N PRO A 71 -2.44 -2.11 -5.66
CA PRO A 71 -2.21 -0.68 -5.93
C PRO A 71 -1.56 -0.02 -4.72
N GLY A 72 -0.54 0.77 -4.95
CA GLY A 72 0.11 1.47 -3.86
C GLY A 72 1.15 0.68 -3.12
N LEU A 73 1.50 -0.51 -3.61
CA LEU A 73 2.57 -1.31 -3.03
C LEU A 73 3.92 -0.69 -3.35
N ILE A 74 4.71 -0.43 -2.32
CA ILE A 74 6.04 0.13 -2.47
C ILE A 74 7.02 -0.74 -1.71
N VAL A 75 8.09 -1.16 -2.37
CA VAL A 75 9.12 -2.00 -1.76
C VAL A 75 10.27 -1.10 -1.32
N VAL A 76 10.66 -1.24 -0.06
CA VAL A 76 11.75 -0.45 0.51
C VAL A 76 12.77 -1.39 1.13
N PRO A 77 14.02 -0.93 1.31
CA PRO A 77 15.04 -1.81 1.92
C PRO A 77 14.69 -2.23 3.34
N THR A 78 14.12 -1.32 4.10
CA THR A 78 13.69 -1.55 5.48
C THR A 78 12.40 -0.76 5.68
N VAL A 79 11.42 -1.36 6.35
CA VAL A 79 10.15 -0.64 6.59
C VAL A 79 10.33 0.24 7.81
N SER A 80 11.16 1.26 7.65
CA SER A 80 11.46 2.26 8.67
C SER A 80 10.81 3.58 8.27
N ARG A 81 10.62 4.45 9.26
CA ARG A 81 10.06 5.77 8.97
C ARG A 81 10.92 6.52 7.97
N GLU A 82 12.23 6.39 8.10
CA GLU A 82 13.15 7.09 7.22
C GLU A 82 13.06 6.60 5.78
N ALA A 83 13.03 5.29 5.59
CA ALA A 83 12.93 4.73 4.24
C ALA A 83 11.59 5.05 3.61
N ILE A 84 10.52 4.98 4.39
CA ILE A 84 9.17 5.32 3.92
C ILE A 84 9.11 6.78 3.50
N THR A 85 9.61 7.67 4.35
CA THR A 85 9.58 9.11 4.10
C THR A 85 10.38 9.45 2.85
N SER A 86 11.56 8.86 2.72
CA SER A 86 12.42 9.11 1.56
C SER A 86 11.74 8.64 0.27
N ALA A 87 11.17 7.44 0.30
CA ALA A 87 10.50 6.89 -0.88
C ALA A 87 9.32 7.75 -1.31
N VAL A 88 8.47 8.11 -0.35
CA VAL A 88 7.27 8.91 -0.64
C VAL A 88 7.66 10.29 -1.17
N ASN A 89 8.66 10.92 -0.55
CA ASN A 89 9.08 12.25 -0.97
C ASN A 89 9.57 12.23 -2.43
N ARG A 90 10.35 11.23 -2.78
CA ARG A 90 10.87 11.13 -4.14
C ARG A 90 9.79 10.78 -5.16
N LEU A 91 8.88 9.90 -4.78
CA LEU A 91 7.80 9.52 -5.69
C LEU A 91 6.83 10.68 -5.94
N ALA A 92 6.57 11.48 -4.90
CA ALA A 92 5.69 12.62 -5.05
C ALA A 92 6.26 13.64 -6.03
N ILE A 93 7.57 13.81 -6.04
CA ILE A 93 8.22 14.75 -6.96
C ILE A 93 8.01 14.33 -8.40
N THR A 94 7.96 13.02 -8.67
CA THR A 94 7.78 12.52 -10.04
C THR A 94 6.31 12.33 -10.41
N ASP A 95 5.40 12.83 -9.57
CA ASP A 95 3.97 12.77 -9.83
C ASP A 95 3.42 11.34 -9.86
N TYR A 96 4.12 10.43 -9.20
CA TYR A 96 3.78 9.00 -9.20
C TYR A 96 2.36 8.76 -8.70
N PHE A 97 1.95 9.48 -7.64
CA PHE A 97 0.69 9.17 -6.98
C PHE A 97 -0.53 9.51 -7.82
N ARG A 98 -0.39 10.40 -8.78
CA ARG A 98 -1.51 10.73 -9.66
C ARG A 98 -1.83 9.62 -10.63
N HIS A 99 -0.94 8.65 -10.76
CA HIS A 99 -1.20 7.46 -11.59
C HIS A 99 -1.94 6.39 -10.81
N LEU A 100 -2.12 6.57 -9.50
CA LEU A 100 -2.92 5.66 -8.70
C LEU A 100 -4.35 6.16 -8.63
N ARG A 101 -5.27 5.26 -8.25
CA ARG A 101 -6.63 5.68 -7.95
C ARG A 101 -6.65 6.37 -6.60
N SER A 102 -7.23 7.55 -6.54
CA SER A 102 -7.37 8.24 -5.27
C SER A 102 -8.41 7.51 -4.39
N GLU A 103 -8.37 7.80 -3.10
CA GLU A 103 -9.33 7.20 -2.17
C GLU A 103 -10.77 7.54 -2.54
N ALA A 104 -10.98 8.74 -3.08
CA ALA A 104 -12.31 9.15 -3.49
C ALA A 104 -12.84 8.29 -4.65
N GLU A 105 -11.94 7.74 -5.45
CA GLU A 105 -12.31 6.91 -6.59
C GLU A 105 -12.45 5.44 -6.20
N ILE A 106 -11.87 5.04 -5.09
CA ILE A 106 -11.94 3.66 -4.62
C ILE A 106 -13.13 3.55 -3.70
N ARG A 107 -14.30 3.49 -4.29
CA ARG A 107 -15.52 3.36 -3.53
C ARG A 107 -15.98 1.92 -3.51
N PRO A 108 -16.67 1.55 -2.45
CA PRO A 108 -17.38 0.28 -2.49
C PRO A 108 -18.40 0.41 -3.60
N LEU A 109 -18.13 -0.24 -4.69
CA LEU A 109 -18.90 -0.02 -5.91
C LEU A 109 -20.26 -0.68 -5.86
N GLY A 110 -20.65 -1.16 -4.73
CA GLY A 110 -21.86 -1.88 -4.67
C GLY A 110 -21.77 -3.19 -5.41
N TYR A 111 -20.69 -3.49 -6.07
CA TYR A 111 -20.48 -4.81 -6.54
C TYR A 111 -19.40 -5.41 -5.67
N PRO A 112 -19.56 -6.52 -5.48
CA PRO A 112 -18.69 -7.18 -4.55
C PRO A 112 -17.33 -7.42 -5.13
N LEU A 113 -17.51 -7.32 -5.47
CA LEU A 113 -16.70 -7.58 -5.83
C LEU A 113 -16.29 -8.35 -5.41
N ALA A 114 -16.94 -8.65 -5.34
CA ALA A 114 -16.59 -9.20 -5.14
C ALA A 114 -16.35 -9.94 -4.66
N GLY A 115 -16.75 -10.17 -4.59
CA GLY A 115 -16.25 -10.51 -4.44
C GLY A 115 -15.92 -11.09 -3.86
N GLY A 116 -16.42 -11.20 -3.94
CA GLY A 116 -15.81 -11.37 -3.90
C GLY A 116 -15.32 -11.89 -3.44
N SER A 117 -15.54 -11.89 -3.62
CA SER A 117 -14.85 -12.17 -3.75
C SER A 117 -14.25 -12.54 -3.52
N ARG A 118 -14.38 -12.62 -3.85
CA ARG A 118 -13.70 -12.65 -4.19
C ARG A 118 -13.58 -13.20 -4.25
N ASN A 119 -14.44 -13.51 -4.43
CA ASN A 119 -14.22 -13.76 -5.12
C ASN A 119 -14.19 -14.22 -5.44
N ALA A 120 -14.91 -14.62 -5.59
CA ALA A 120 -14.69 -14.71 -6.39
C ALA A 120 -14.34 -15.00 -6.72
N THR A 121 -14.78 -15.28 -6.93
CA THR A 121 -14.26 -15.28 -7.68
C THR A 121 -13.84 -15.28 -7.88
N GLY A 122 -14.29 -15.61 -7.97
CA GLY A 122 -13.64 -15.19 -8.63
C GLY A 122 -13.41 -15.12 -8.85
N THR A 123 -13.53 -15.05 -9.01
CA THR A 123 -13.02 -14.67 -9.70
C THR A 123 -12.81 -14.47 -10.04
N PRO A 124 -12.99 -14.63 -10.33
CA PRO A 124 -12.49 -14.13 -11.00
C PRO A 124 -12.25 -13.88 -11.40
N THR A 125 -12.20 -13.72 -11.60
CA THR A 125 -11.69 -13.24 -12.28
C THR A 125 -11.39 -12.91 -12.58
N GLU A 126 -11.36 -12.66 -12.75
CA GLU A 126 -10.81 -12.11 -13.25
C GLU A 126 -10.34 -11.83 -13.12
N SER A 127 -10.34 -11.77 -13.05
CA SER A 127 -9.60 -11.23 -13.17
C SER A 127 -9.14 -11.02 -12.97
N VAL A 128 -9.11 -10.92 -12.99
CA VAL A 128 -8.41 -10.48 -13.00
C VAL A 128 -8.02 -10.08 -12.72
N ALA A 129 -8.07 -9.82 -12.64
CA ALA A 129 -7.51 -9.26 -12.55
C ALA A 129 -7.31 -9.02 -12.09
N THR A 130 -7.36 -8.82 -11.98
CA THR A 130 -6.97 -8.43 -11.69
C THR A 130 -6.81 -8.26 -11.67
#